data_6372e1f54fd6221d3106e0618b96982d
#
_entry.id   6372e1f54fd6221d3106e0618b96982d
#
_cell.length_a   1.000
_cell.length_b   1.000
_cell.length_c   1.000
_cell.angle_alpha   90.00
_cell.angle_beta   90.00
_cell.angle_gamma   90.00
#
_symmetry.space_group_name_H-M   'P 1'
#
loop_
_entity.id
_entity.type
_entity.pdbx_description
1 polymer ?
#
loop_
_entity_poly.entity_id
_entity_poly.type
_entity_poly.pdbx_seq_one_letter_code
_entity_poly.pdbx_strand_id
1 'polypeptide(L)'
;TIKDADGDLSYATLTISIGNDKPVVGDGTGPATANVTLTVDEKGLAPRTGEPGGSGEMSDGNGANDSDKSEATTGSVAFTSKDGVGSVVLGTVTLGTDAANQTVVQDDATGTLKAYYEFDAATGAGTVHYSYVLKDNVAHGAGAGMNTLDLPALTLTVEDADGETATGTVKVTVVDDVPTAKADVDSVAVGQTTAATGNVLTGVDVTTDGDANATDGVADVPGADGGVTVVGVAKGSTGAALDDATSGAAATVGVELAGDHGKLKLNADGTYSYTRTPGSAGGVDDVFTYTIKDADGDLSYATLTIS
;
A
#
# COMPACT_ATOMS: atom_id res chain seq x y z
N THR A 1 6.85 -70.39 -11.11
CA THR A 1 7.20 -71.79 -11.14
C THR A 1 7.22 -72.28 -12.59
N ILE A 2 8.28 -72.98 -12.98
CA ILE A 2 8.40 -73.65 -14.28
C ILE A 2 8.34 -75.13 -14.01
N LYS A 3 7.67 -75.86 -14.89
CA LYS A 3 7.55 -77.31 -14.85
C LYS A 3 8.08 -77.91 -16.17
N ASP A 4 8.93 -78.89 -16.10
CA ASP A 4 9.43 -79.56 -17.28
C ASP A 4 8.51 -80.72 -17.75
N ALA A 5 8.93 -81.44 -18.77
CA ALA A 5 8.06 -82.46 -19.40
C ALA A 5 7.81 -83.73 -18.57
N ASP A 6 8.72 -84.09 -17.65
CA ASP A 6 8.65 -85.18 -16.74
C ASP A 6 8.04 -84.83 -15.36
N GLY A 7 7.77 -83.56 -15.13
CA GLY A 7 7.01 -83.11 -13.97
C GLY A 7 7.81 -82.40 -12.91
N ASP A 8 9.11 -82.22 -13.10
CA ASP A 8 9.96 -81.54 -12.13
C ASP A 8 9.70 -80.04 -12.09
N LEU A 9 9.76 -79.45 -10.88
CA LEU A 9 9.40 -78.07 -10.61
C LEU A 9 10.60 -77.27 -10.20
N SER A 10 10.80 -76.14 -10.86
CA SER A 10 11.71 -75.09 -10.45
C SER A 10 10.94 -73.77 -10.24
N TYR A 11 11.39 -72.92 -9.31
CA TYR A 11 10.77 -71.65 -9.04
C TYR A 11 11.82 -70.55 -8.95
N ALA A 12 11.40 -69.36 -9.35
CA ALA A 12 12.14 -68.11 -9.16
C ALA A 12 11.16 -67.03 -8.67
N THR A 13 11.66 -66.07 -7.95
CA THR A 13 10.90 -64.91 -7.49
C THR A 13 11.15 -63.76 -8.44
N LEU A 14 10.09 -63.14 -8.92
CA LEU A 14 10.16 -61.82 -9.55
C LEU A 14 9.87 -60.79 -8.47
N THR A 15 10.87 -59.93 -8.21
CA THR A 15 10.74 -58.76 -7.32
C THR A 15 10.57 -57.54 -8.19
N ILE A 16 9.51 -56.80 -8.00
CA ILE A 16 9.26 -55.50 -8.61
C ILE A 16 9.41 -54.49 -7.51
N SER A 17 10.35 -53.55 -7.63
CA SER A 17 10.48 -52.41 -6.75
C SER A 17 9.68 -51.25 -7.35
N ILE A 18 8.74 -50.73 -6.59
CA ILE A 18 8.01 -49.52 -6.94
C ILE A 18 8.81 -48.36 -6.34
N GLY A 19 9.22 -47.43 -7.17
CA GLY A 19 9.87 -46.20 -6.70
C GLY A 19 8.85 -45.30 -6.02
N ASN A 20 9.28 -44.61 -5.01
CA ASN A 20 8.54 -43.58 -4.30
C ASN A 20 9.14 -42.21 -4.66
N ASP A 21 8.33 -41.25 -5.08
CA ASP A 21 8.74 -39.91 -5.46
C ASP A 21 8.12 -38.88 -4.51
N LYS A 22 8.95 -38.08 -3.84
CA LYS A 22 8.49 -36.98 -2.97
C LYS A 22 7.88 -35.83 -3.77
N PRO A 23 6.90 -35.12 -3.22
CA PRO A 23 6.40 -33.90 -3.82
C PRO A 23 7.52 -32.84 -3.86
N VAL A 24 7.39 -31.89 -4.78
CA VAL A 24 8.28 -30.73 -4.91
C VAL A 24 7.44 -29.49 -5.08
N VAL A 25 7.69 -28.45 -4.28
CA VAL A 25 7.09 -27.12 -4.45
C VAL A 25 8.08 -26.23 -5.21
N GLY A 26 7.57 -25.44 -6.15
CA GLY A 26 8.38 -24.70 -7.11
C GLY A 26 8.71 -25.55 -8.34
N ASP A 27 9.69 -25.11 -9.13
CA ASP A 27 10.14 -25.81 -10.33
C ASP A 27 11.23 -26.86 -10.06
N GLY A 28 11.54 -27.11 -8.80
CA GLY A 28 12.56 -28.07 -8.38
C GLY A 28 13.99 -27.59 -8.54
N THR A 29 14.25 -26.36 -9.02
CA THR A 29 15.59 -25.84 -9.23
C THR A 29 16.20 -25.18 -7.98
N GLY A 30 15.39 -24.98 -6.94
CA GLY A 30 15.85 -24.46 -5.66
C GLY A 30 14.76 -23.80 -4.81
N PRO A 31 15.07 -23.39 -3.57
CA PRO A 31 14.09 -22.80 -2.65
C PRO A 31 13.54 -21.47 -3.14
N ALA A 32 14.18 -20.78 -4.07
CA ALA A 32 13.69 -19.48 -4.58
C ALA A 32 12.37 -19.60 -5.35
N THR A 33 12.11 -20.74 -5.99
CA THR A 33 10.87 -20.96 -6.76
C THR A 33 9.72 -21.50 -5.91
N ALA A 34 10.02 -21.98 -4.70
CA ALA A 34 9.04 -22.41 -3.71
C ALA A 34 8.54 -21.25 -2.82
N ASN A 35 9.19 -20.09 -2.88
CA ASN A 35 8.86 -18.93 -2.08
C ASN A 35 8.28 -17.83 -2.96
N VAL A 36 7.08 -17.40 -2.64
CA VAL A 36 6.35 -16.39 -3.41
C VAL A 36 6.11 -15.15 -2.56
N THR A 37 6.30 -14.00 -3.17
CA THR A 37 5.92 -12.71 -2.62
C THR A 37 4.83 -12.09 -3.48
N LEU A 38 3.73 -11.72 -2.84
CA LEU A 38 2.66 -10.92 -3.38
C LEU A 38 2.91 -9.47 -2.97
N THR A 39 2.80 -8.54 -3.90
CA THR A 39 2.93 -7.12 -3.59
C THR A 39 1.59 -6.43 -3.84
N VAL A 40 1.14 -5.67 -2.88
CA VAL A 40 0.00 -4.74 -2.95
C VAL A 40 0.45 -3.35 -2.54
N ASP A 41 -0.29 -2.33 -2.94
CA ASP A 41 0.06 -0.93 -2.72
C ASP A 41 -1.16 -0.22 -2.13
N GLU A 42 -0.96 0.51 -1.05
CA GLU A 42 -2.01 1.25 -0.35
C GLU A 42 -2.60 2.39 -1.17
N LYS A 43 -1.87 2.89 -2.17
CA LYS A 43 -2.39 3.93 -3.06
C LYS A 43 -3.65 3.54 -3.82
N GLY A 44 -3.93 2.23 -3.98
CA GLY A 44 -5.15 1.71 -4.58
C GLY A 44 -6.31 1.50 -3.61
N LEU A 45 -6.13 1.79 -2.32
CA LEU A 45 -7.19 1.61 -1.33
C LEU A 45 -8.33 2.60 -1.57
N ALA A 46 -9.56 2.07 -1.70
CA ALA A 46 -10.76 2.88 -1.76
C ALA A 46 -10.99 3.66 -0.44
N PRO A 47 -11.73 4.80 -0.45
CA PRO A 47 -12.07 5.54 0.76
C PRO A 47 -12.79 4.67 1.79
N ARG A 48 -12.34 4.76 3.04
CA ARG A 48 -12.85 3.99 4.19
C ARG A 48 -13.54 4.90 5.21
N THR A 49 -14.27 4.31 6.17
CA THR A 49 -14.97 5.10 7.19
C THR A 49 -13.98 5.85 8.09
N GLY A 50 -13.88 7.16 7.91
CA GLY A 50 -13.00 8.03 8.67
C GLY A 50 -11.58 8.15 8.11
N GLU A 51 -11.29 7.47 7.00
CA GLU A 51 -10.00 7.50 6.32
C GLU A 51 -10.17 7.78 4.83
N PRO A 52 -9.24 8.50 4.20
CA PRO A 52 -9.27 8.79 2.77
C PRO A 52 -9.01 7.53 1.94
N GLY A 53 -9.21 7.63 0.64
CA GLY A 53 -8.65 6.70 -0.32
C GLY A 53 -7.16 6.94 -0.50
N GLY A 54 -6.47 5.96 -1.04
CA GLY A 54 -5.07 6.08 -1.44
C GLY A 54 -4.87 7.12 -2.54
N SER A 55 -3.62 7.54 -2.75
CA SER A 55 -3.27 8.63 -3.67
C SER A 55 -3.54 8.31 -5.14
N GLY A 56 -3.64 7.04 -5.49
CA GLY A 56 -4.00 6.56 -6.84
C GLY A 56 -5.49 6.35 -7.03
N GLU A 57 -6.26 6.22 -5.96
CA GLU A 57 -7.70 6.01 -6.00
C GLU A 57 -8.45 7.31 -6.31
N MET A 58 -9.38 7.26 -7.25
CA MET A 58 -10.25 8.41 -7.55
C MET A 58 -11.45 8.41 -6.61
N SER A 59 -11.47 9.37 -5.69
CA SER A 59 -12.59 9.59 -4.77
C SER A 59 -13.81 10.15 -5.51
N ASP A 60 -14.66 9.26 -6.05
CA ASP A 60 -15.90 9.62 -6.71
C ASP A 60 -17.15 9.28 -5.88
N GLY A 61 -16.98 8.75 -4.67
CA GLY A 61 -18.06 8.32 -3.80
C GLY A 61 -18.73 7.02 -4.21
N ASN A 62 -18.17 6.32 -5.19
CA ASN A 62 -18.67 5.05 -5.71
C ASN A 62 -17.55 4.00 -5.72
N GLY A 63 -17.40 3.26 -4.65
CA GLY A 63 -16.41 2.18 -4.54
C GLY A 63 -16.46 1.08 -5.61
N ALA A 64 -17.38 1.21 -6.63
CA ALA A 64 -17.40 0.36 -7.82
C ALA A 64 -16.56 0.93 -8.99
N ASN A 65 -16.08 2.17 -8.88
CA ASN A 65 -15.36 2.89 -9.93
C ASN A 65 -13.86 3.03 -9.61
N ASP A 66 -13.34 2.04 -8.98
CA ASP A 66 -11.98 1.82 -8.59
C ASP A 66 -11.01 2.04 -9.78
N SER A 67 -10.26 3.13 -9.77
CA SER A 67 -9.36 3.54 -10.86
C SER A 67 -7.97 2.92 -10.72
N ASP A 68 -7.53 2.66 -9.51
CA ASP A 68 -6.31 1.94 -9.20
C ASP A 68 -6.65 0.62 -8.48
N LYS A 69 -6.11 -0.48 -8.96
CA LYS A 69 -6.34 -1.82 -8.41
C LYS A 69 -5.08 -2.42 -7.79
N SER A 70 -4.12 -1.57 -7.44
CA SER A 70 -2.86 -2.01 -6.86
C SER A 70 -3.01 -2.57 -5.43
N GLU A 71 -4.14 -2.33 -4.77
CA GLU A 71 -4.54 -2.98 -3.51
C GLU A 71 -4.83 -4.47 -3.68
N ALA A 72 -4.98 -4.96 -4.92
CA ALA A 72 -5.29 -6.35 -5.22
C ALA A 72 -4.20 -7.01 -6.09
N THR A 73 -3.88 -8.25 -5.78
CA THR A 73 -2.86 -9.01 -6.53
C THR A 73 -3.22 -10.48 -6.61
N THR A 74 -2.70 -11.14 -7.64
CA THR A 74 -2.84 -12.60 -7.83
C THR A 74 -1.48 -13.22 -8.14
N GLY A 75 -1.35 -14.50 -7.87
CA GLY A 75 -0.15 -15.24 -8.20
C GLY A 75 -0.36 -16.73 -8.18
N SER A 76 0.70 -17.47 -8.49
CA SER A 76 0.66 -18.92 -8.45
C SER A 76 2.05 -19.50 -8.15
N VAL A 77 2.06 -20.73 -7.62
CA VAL A 77 3.25 -21.53 -7.46
C VAL A 77 3.01 -22.93 -8.00
N ALA A 78 3.91 -23.43 -8.82
CA ALA A 78 3.84 -24.79 -9.33
C ALA A 78 4.27 -25.79 -8.26
N PHE A 79 3.79 -27.01 -8.36
CA PHE A 79 4.30 -28.17 -7.62
C PHE A 79 4.23 -29.43 -8.46
N THR A 80 4.96 -30.47 -8.06
CA THR A 80 4.84 -31.80 -8.62
C THR A 80 4.61 -32.82 -7.52
N SER A 81 3.76 -33.82 -7.78
CA SER A 81 3.46 -34.93 -6.89
C SER A 81 3.06 -36.13 -7.73
N LYS A 82 4.04 -36.98 -8.09
CA LYS A 82 3.79 -38.11 -9.02
C LYS A 82 2.99 -39.24 -8.39
N ASP A 83 3.07 -39.40 -7.09
CA ASP A 83 2.30 -40.38 -6.33
C ASP A 83 0.90 -39.91 -5.97
N GLY A 84 0.47 -38.76 -6.57
CA GLY A 84 -0.82 -38.13 -6.30
C GLY A 84 -0.77 -37.10 -5.19
N VAL A 85 -1.88 -36.42 -4.94
CA VAL A 85 -2.00 -35.39 -3.88
C VAL A 85 -2.86 -35.95 -2.75
N GLY A 86 -2.30 -35.99 -1.55
CA GLY A 86 -3.04 -36.27 -0.31
C GLY A 86 -3.68 -34.98 0.23
N SER A 87 -2.91 -33.92 0.34
CA SER A 87 -3.41 -32.61 0.75
C SER A 87 -2.55 -31.45 0.27
N VAL A 88 -3.16 -30.26 0.11
CA VAL A 88 -2.47 -28.98 -0.08
C VAL A 88 -2.93 -28.02 1.01
N VAL A 89 -2.02 -27.53 1.83
CA VAL A 89 -2.31 -26.69 3.00
C VAL A 89 -1.54 -25.39 2.90
N LEU A 90 -2.24 -24.25 3.10
CA LEU A 90 -1.60 -22.94 3.22
C LEU A 90 -1.85 -22.38 4.65
N GLY A 91 -0.76 -22.18 5.40
CA GLY A 91 -0.85 -21.90 6.83
C GLY A 91 -1.44 -23.09 7.60
N THR A 92 -2.69 -22.98 8.03
CA THR A 92 -3.45 -24.03 8.71
C THR A 92 -4.68 -24.49 7.92
N VAL A 93 -4.87 -23.98 6.70
CA VAL A 93 -6.10 -24.16 5.92
C VAL A 93 -5.84 -25.10 4.76
N THR A 94 -6.62 -26.19 4.68
CA THR A 94 -6.59 -27.09 3.54
C THR A 94 -7.30 -26.47 2.35
N LEU A 95 -6.62 -26.42 1.21
CA LEU A 95 -7.12 -25.81 -0.01
C LEU A 95 -8.06 -26.77 -0.77
N GLY A 96 -9.07 -26.19 -1.40
CA GLY A 96 -9.91 -26.88 -2.37
C GLY A 96 -9.40 -26.72 -3.80
N THR A 97 -10.09 -27.38 -4.75
CA THR A 97 -9.78 -27.34 -6.20
C THR A 97 -10.75 -26.47 -7.00
N ASP A 98 -11.68 -25.78 -6.34
CA ASP A 98 -12.71 -24.98 -7.01
C ASP A 98 -12.21 -23.54 -7.23
N ALA A 99 -11.88 -23.19 -8.46
CA ALA A 99 -11.46 -21.85 -8.84
C ALA A 99 -12.55 -20.78 -8.67
N ALA A 100 -13.84 -21.18 -8.78
CA ALA A 100 -14.97 -20.26 -8.64
C ALA A 100 -15.30 -19.99 -7.15
N ASN A 101 -15.03 -20.97 -6.27
CA ASN A 101 -15.24 -20.86 -4.82
C ASN A 101 -13.91 -21.10 -4.09
N GLN A 102 -12.97 -20.17 -4.27
CA GLN A 102 -11.65 -20.24 -3.67
C GLN A 102 -11.72 -20.33 -2.14
N THR A 103 -10.86 -21.14 -1.55
CA THR A 103 -10.76 -21.28 -0.10
C THR A 103 -10.26 -20.00 0.52
N VAL A 104 -10.97 -19.47 1.51
CA VAL A 104 -10.49 -18.33 2.32
C VAL A 104 -9.43 -18.85 3.29
N VAL A 105 -8.19 -18.36 3.13
CA VAL A 105 -7.04 -18.72 3.96
C VAL A 105 -6.90 -17.77 5.14
N GLN A 106 -7.09 -16.47 4.88
CA GLN A 106 -7.05 -15.39 5.86
C GLN A 106 -8.09 -14.35 5.48
N ASP A 107 -8.82 -13.84 6.47
CA ASP A 107 -9.78 -12.77 6.31
C ASP A 107 -9.82 -11.95 7.61
N ASP A 108 -9.16 -10.81 7.62
CA ASP A 108 -9.03 -9.93 8.77
C ASP A 108 -9.22 -8.46 8.37
N ALA A 109 -8.92 -7.54 9.28
CA ALA A 109 -9.03 -6.10 9.01
C ALA A 109 -8.06 -5.66 7.91
N THR A 110 -6.85 -6.22 7.87
CA THR A 110 -5.81 -5.83 6.90
C THR A 110 -6.16 -6.28 5.48
N GLY A 111 -6.67 -7.51 5.31
CA GLY A 111 -6.96 -8.02 3.97
C GLY A 111 -7.56 -9.41 3.92
N THR A 112 -7.79 -9.87 2.68
CA THR A 112 -8.32 -11.21 2.41
C THR A 112 -7.38 -11.97 1.49
N LEU A 113 -6.87 -13.11 1.95
CA LEU A 113 -6.13 -14.09 1.14
C LEU A 113 -7.04 -15.26 0.81
N LYS A 114 -7.18 -15.56 -0.48
CA LYS A 114 -7.89 -16.75 -0.98
C LYS A 114 -6.94 -17.59 -1.81
N ALA A 115 -7.15 -18.91 -1.83
CA ALA A 115 -6.37 -19.83 -2.64
C ALA A 115 -7.18 -21.06 -3.07
N TYR A 116 -6.72 -21.69 -4.14
CA TYR A 116 -7.16 -23.01 -4.59
C TYR A 116 -5.99 -23.69 -5.31
N TYR A 117 -6.10 -24.97 -5.63
CA TYR A 117 -5.09 -25.63 -6.45
C TYR A 117 -5.71 -26.42 -7.60
N GLU A 118 -4.94 -26.55 -8.67
CA GLU A 118 -5.22 -27.45 -9.79
C GLU A 118 -4.19 -28.58 -9.78
N PHE A 119 -4.59 -29.78 -10.18
CA PHE A 119 -3.72 -30.94 -10.24
C PHE A 119 -4.09 -31.86 -11.41
N ASP A 120 -3.09 -32.22 -12.20
CA ASP A 120 -3.20 -33.19 -13.29
C ASP A 120 -2.58 -34.53 -12.84
N ALA A 121 -3.41 -35.49 -12.51
CA ALA A 121 -2.98 -36.79 -12.07
C ALA A 121 -2.25 -37.60 -13.17
N ALA A 122 -2.38 -37.24 -14.45
CA ALA A 122 -1.69 -37.97 -15.54
C ALA A 122 -0.21 -37.55 -15.64
N THR A 123 0.12 -36.30 -15.28
CA THR A 123 1.48 -35.78 -15.33
C THR A 123 2.10 -35.65 -13.94
N GLY A 124 1.29 -35.65 -12.88
CA GLY A 124 1.73 -35.32 -11.52
C GLY A 124 2.02 -33.85 -11.30
N ALA A 125 1.64 -32.98 -12.24
CA ALA A 125 1.85 -31.53 -12.14
C ALA A 125 0.66 -30.87 -11.46
N GLY A 126 0.93 -29.88 -10.61
CA GLY A 126 -0.08 -29.06 -9.99
C GLY A 126 0.33 -27.60 -9.88
N THR A 127 -0.64 -26.73 -9.61
CA THR A 127 -0.43 -25.30 -9.40
C THR A 127 -1.33 -24.82 -8.28
N VAL A 128 -0.76 -24.15 -7.30
CA VAL A 128 -1.54 -23.39 -6.29
C VAL A 128 -1.70 -21.98 -6.81
N HIS A 129 -2.94 -21.52 -6.89
CA HIS A 129 -3.33 -20.16 -7.24
C HIS A 129 -3.78 -19.43 -5.98
N TYR A 130 -3.45 -18.16 -5.87
CA TYR A 130 -3.85 -17.30 -4.76
C TYR A 130 -4.17 -15.90 -5.23
N SER A 131 -5.04 -15.22 -4.48
CA SER A 131 -5.38 -13.82 -4.63
C SER A 131 -5.38 -13.16 -3.27
N TYR A 132 -4.85 -11.95 -3.21
CA TYR A 132 -4.89 -11.11 -2.03
C TYR A 132 -5.52 -9.77 -2.38
N VAL A 133 -6.36 -9.26 -1.48
CA VAL A 133 -6.95 -7.93 -1.54
C VAL A 133 -6.69 -7.25 -0.20
N LEU A 134 -5.98 -6.14 -0.24
CA LEU A 134 -5.78 -5.23 0.89
C LEU A 134 -7.11 -4.52 1.16
N LYS A 135 -7.50 -4.38 2.42
CA LYS A 135 -8.76 -3.73 2.84
C LYS A 135 -8.51 -2.45 3.61
N ASP A 136 -7.36 -2.35 4.23
CA ASP A 136 -6.98 -1.26 5.10
C ASP A 136 -5.48 -1.03 5.04
N ASN A 137 -5.05 0.21 5.33
CA ASN A 137 -3.64 0.54 5.46
C ASN A 137 -3.01 -0.22 6.63
N VAL A 138 -1.71 -0.37 6.60
CA VAL A 138 -0.91 -0.96 7.67
C VAL A 138 0.07 0.08 8.21
N ALA A 139 0.39 0.02 9.50
CA ALA A 139 1.34 0.96 10.06
C ALA A 139 2.76 0.66 9.54
N HIS A 140 3.31 1.58 8.80
CA HIS A 140 4.68 1.55 8.28
C HIS A 140 5.68 2.18 9.27
N GLY A 141 6.97 2.14 8.95
CA GLY A 141 8.01 2.78 9.76
C GLY A 141 7.99 4.29 9.60
N ALA A 142 7.79 5.00 10.70
CA ALA A 142 7.60 6.45 10.72
C ALA A 142 8.69 7.25 9.99
N GLY A 143 8.28 8.17 9.11
CA GLY A 143 9.15 9.15 8.44
C GLY A 143 10.12 8.56 7.43
N ALA A 144 9.89 7.35 6.95
CA ALA A 144 10.78 6.68 6.01
C ALA A 144 10.48 7.01 4.54
N GLY A 145 9.40 7.76 4.25
CA GLY A 145 8.86 7.90 2.90
C GLY A 145 8.30 6.58 2.41
N MET A 146 7.90 6.51 1.16
CA MET A 146 7.34 5.29 0.58
C MET A 146 8.25 4.08 0.86
N ASN A 147 7.80 3.18 1.70
CA ASN A 147 8.53 1.99 2.15
C ASN A 147 7.66 0.73 2.02
N THR A 148 8.11 -0.39 2.53
CA THR A 148 7.37 -1.66 2.43
C THR A 148 7.31 -2.36 3.76
N LEU A 149 6.18 -3.01 4.04
CA LEU A 149 5.98 -3.90 5.18
C LEU A 149 5.67 -5.31 4.70
N ASP A 150 6.43 -6.28 5.22
CA ASP A 150 6.14 -7.69 5.00
C ASP A 150 5.15 -8.20 6.05
N LEU A 151 4.00 -8.69 5.61
CA LEU A 151 3.08 -9.43 6.47
C LEU A 151 3.65 -10.81 6.84
N PRO A 152 3.18 -11.44 7.93
CA PRO A 152 3.66 -12.77 8.32
C PRO A 152 3.52 -13.79 7.19
N ALA A 153 4.63 -14.44 6.82
CA ALA A 153 4.64 -15.45 5.77
C ALA A 153 3.86 -16.70 6.19
N LEU A 154 3.11 -17.27 5.25
CA LEU A 154 2.39 -18.53 5.43
C LEU A 154 3.18 -19.66 4.77
N THR A 155 3.26 -20.80 5.48
CA THR A 155 3.84 -22.02 4.92
C THR A 155 2.84 -22.69 3.99
N LEU A 156 3.26 -22.95 2.74
CA LEU A 156 2.57 -23.85 1.83
C LEU A 156 3.13 -25.24 2.03
N THR A 157 2.29 -26.23 2.27
CA THR A 157 2.65 -27.65 2.38
C THR A 157 1.87 -28.44 1.35
N VAL A 158 2.57 -29.19 0.53
CA VAL A 158 2.00 -30.21 -0.36
C VAL A 158 2.37 -31.58 0.20
N GLU A 159 1.35 -32.40 0.47
CA GLU A 159 1.46 -33.78 0.92
C GLU A 159 1.00 -34.70 -0.21
N ASP A 160 1.75 -35.72 -0.52
CA ASP A 160 1.34 -36.74 -1.51
C ASP A 160 0.44 -37.80 -0.91
N ALA A 161 0.04 -38.79 -1.72
CA ALA A 161 -0.94 -39.80 -1.31
C ALA A 161 -0.38 -40.79 -0.28
N ASP A 162 0.92 -40.91 -0.11
CA ASP A 162 1.57 -41.81 0.87
C ASP A 162 2.15 -41.04 2.10
N GLY A 163 1.94 -39.72 2.17
CA GLY A 163 2.20 -38.88 3.37
C GLY A 163 3.56 -38.19 3.37
N GLU A 164 4.28 -38.18 2.27
CA GLU A 164 5.51 -37.36 2.15
C GLU A 164 5.16 -35.91 1.84
N THR A 165 5.99 -34.97 2.31
CA THR A 165 5.68 -33.55 2.21
C THR A 165 6.79 -32.74 1.57
N ALA A 166 6.38 -31.64 0.87
CA ALA A 166 7.26 -30.55 0.46
C ALA A 166 6.67 -29.22 0.88
N THR A 167 7.51 -28.24 1.12
CA THR A 167 7.07 -26.93 1.62
C THR A 167 7.61 -25.79 0.79
N GLY A 168 6.84 -24.70 0.78
CA GLY A 168 7.22 -23.37 0.29
C GLY A 168 6.64 -22.29 1.19
N THR A 169 6.76 -21.02 0.80
CA THR A 169 6.18 -19.90 1.54
C THR A 169 5.42 -18.96 0.61
N VAL A 170 4.32 -18.41 1.12
CA VAL A 170 3.58 -17.30 0.51
C VAL A 170 3.63 -16.14 1.47
N LYS A 171 4.14 -14.99 1.00
CA LYS A 171 4.28 -13.75 1.75
C LYS A 171 3.57 -12.63 1.01
N VAL A 172 2.95 -11.72 1.73
CA VAL A 172 2.42 -10.46 1.20
C VAL A 172 3.32 -9.32 1.66
N THR A 173 3.69 -8.45 0.74
CA THR A 173 4.41 -7.20 1.00
C THR A 173 3.46 -6.06 0.65
N VAL A 174 3.24 -5.15 1.58
CA VAL A 174 2.43 -3.95 1.41
C VAL A 174 3.37 -2.77 1.15
N VAL A 175 3.08 -1.99 0.12
CA VAL A 175 3.79 -0.75 -0.21
C VAL A 175 2.99 0.41 0.36
N ASP A 176 3.69 1.30 1.03
CA ASP A 176 3.19 2.49 1.69
C ASP A 176 2.72 3.57 0.70
N ASP A 177 1.70 4.35 1.06
CA ASP A 177 1.16 5.47 0.29
C ASP A 177 1.34 6.80 1.03
N VAL A 178 2.38 7.53 0.67
CA VAL A 178 2.80 8.79 1.29
C VAL A 178 1.93 9.99 0.87
N PRO A 179 1.80 11.03 1.70
CA PRO A 179 1.04 12.22 1.37
C PRO A 179 1.70 13.02 0.25
N THR A 180 0.92 13.81 -0.48
CA THR A 180 1.42 14.73 -1.51
C THR A 180 0.86 16.13 -1.29
N ALA A 181 1.71 17.05 -0.83
CA ALA A 181 1.39 18.47 -0.73
C ALA A 181 1.37 19.12 -2.12
N LYS A 182 0.45 20.04 -2.35
CA LYS A 182 0.28 20.77 -3.60
C LYS A 182 0.36 22.27 -3.35
N ALA A 183 0.97 22.99 -4.31
CA ALA A 183 1.15 24.42 -4.16
C ALA A 183 -0.18 25.17 -4.22
N ASP A 184 -0.34 26.11 -3.29
CA ASP A 184 -1.47 26.99 -3.16
C ASP A 184 -1.12 28.42 -3.57
N VAL A 185 -2.15 29.15 -3.99
CA VAL A 185 -2.06 30.57 -4.32
C VAL A 185 -3.25 31.31 -3.71
N ASP A 186 -2.98 32.53 -3.23
CA ASP A 186 -4.01 33.43 -2.70
C ASP A 186 -3.64 34.88 -3.06
N SER A 187 -4.51 35.85 -2.87
CA SER A 187 -4.23 37.24 -3.21
C SER A 187 -4.82 38.22 -2.22
N VAL A 188 -4.16 39.37 -2.10
CA VAL A 188 -4.65 40.50 -1.29
C VAL A 188 -5.00 41.65 -2.22
N ALA A 189 -6.28 42.03 -2.27
CA ALA A 189 -6.75 43.13 -3.09
C ALA A 189 -6.08 44.47 -2.73
N VAL A 190 -5.98 45.35 -3.70
CA VAL A 190 -5.43 46.71 -3.50
C VAL A 190 -6.24 47.46 -2.44
N GLY A 191 -5.57 47.86 -1.37
CA GLY A 191 -6.19 48.59 -0.25
C GLY A 191 -6.91 47.68 0.76
N GLN A 192 -6.84 46.38 0.61
CA GLN A 192 -7.40 45.43 1.59
C GLN A 192 -6.66 45.59 2.93
N THR A 193 -7.43 45.60 4.00
CA THR A 193 -6.94 45.67 5.39
C THR A 193 -7.36 44.45 6.22
N THR A 194 -8.31 43.68 5.73
CA THR A 194 -8.70 42.37 6.29
C THR A 194 -7.68 41.32 5.87
N ALA A 195 -7.52 40.29 6.67
CA ALA A 195 -6.64 39.18 6.32
C ALA A 195 -7.24 38.38 5.16
N ALA A 196 -6.40 37.91 4.25
CA ALA A 196 -6.73 36.82 3.36
C ALA A 196 -6.69 35.51 4.15
N THR A 197 -7.64 34.61 3.93
CA THR A 197 -7.80 33.36 4.70
C THR A 197 -8.16 32.20 3.80
N GLY A 198 -7.73 31.01 4.14
CA GLY A 198 -8.01 29.79 3.42
C GLY A 198 -7.53 28.55 4.17
N ASN A 199 -7.41 27.44 3.46
CA ASN A 199 -6.93 26.19 4.03
C ASN A 199 -6.07 25.42 3.01
N VAL A 200 -4.77 25.30 3.26
CA VAL A 200 -3.83 24.62 2.36
C VAL A 200 -4.09 23.12 2.21
N LEU A 201 -4.63 22.44 3.23
CA LEU A 201 -4.90 21.00 3.14
C LEU A 201 -6.11 20.68 2.27
N THR A 202 -7.11 21.55 2.26
CA THR A 202 -8.37 21.31 1.56
C THR A 202 -8.51 22.10 0.26
N GLY A 203 -7.64 23.09 0.03
CA GLY A 203 -7.75 24.03 -1.09
C GLY A 203 -9.03 24.89 -1.06
N VAL A 204 -9.66 24.99 0.11
CA VAL A 204 -10.93 25.72 0.26
C VAL A 204 -10.64 27.15 0.67
N ASP A 205 -11.16 28.07 -0.13
CA ASP A 205 -11.27 29.49 0.18
C ASP A 205 -12.37 29.78 1.21
N VAL A 206 -12.11 30.76 2.05
CA VAL A 206 -13.14 31.40 2.88
C VAL A 206 -13.65 32.65 2.15
N THR A 207 -14.58 32.46 1.22
CA THR A 207 -15.13 33.48 0.29
C THR A 207 -15.71 34.76 0.94
N THR A 208 -15.57 34.94 2.23
CA THR A 208 -16.12 36.09 3.00
C THR A 208 -15.08 37.09 3.45
N ASP A 209 -13.81 36.90 3.17
CA ASP A 209 -12.74 37.77 3.65
C ASP A 209 -12.43 38.96 2.74
N GLY A 210 -12.93 38.96 1.50
CA GLY A 210 -12.86 40.09 0.59
C GLY A 210 -11.58 40.17 -0.23
N ASP A 211 -10.87 39.07 -0.40
CA ASP A 211 -9.74 38.96 -1.32
C ASP A 211 -10.16 39.06 -2.79
N ALA A 212 -9.18 38.99 -3.71
CA ALA A 212 -9.41 39.26 -5.12
C ALA A 212 -9.64 38.00 -5.97
N ASN A 213 -9.42 36.82 -5.44
CA ASN A 213 -9.56 35.56 -6.15
C ASN A 213 -10.58 34.62 -5.46
N ALA A 214 -11.20 33.78 -6.27
CA ALA A 214 -12.21 32.82 -5.83
C ALA A 214 -11.65 31.38 -5.73
N THR A 215 -10.33 31.19 -5.86
CA THR A 215 -9.66 29.89 -5.85
C THR A 215 -8.32 30.01 -5.17
N ASP A 216 -8.23 29.54 -3.95
CA ASP A 216 -7.03 29.72 -3.10
C ASP A 216 -6.12 28.51 -3.05
N GLY A 217 -6.34 27.53 -3.87
CA GLY A 217 -5.41 26.42 -3.88
C GLY A 217 -5.95 25.12 -4.40
N VAL A 218 -5.17 24.10 -4.22
CA VAL A 218 -5.44 22.73 -4.64
C VAL A 218 -5.34 21.84 -3.42
N ALA A 219 -6.39 21.08 -3.12
CA ALA A 219 -6.38 20.15 -2.00
C ALA A 219 -5.15 19.23 -2.05
N ASP A 220 -4.47 19.11 -0.93
CA ASP A 220 -3.42 18.15 -0.71
C ASP A 220 -3.98 16.72 -0.78
N VAL A 221 -3.14 15.77 -1.18
CA VAL A 221 -3.51 14.35 -1.18
C VAL A 221 -2.95 13.74 0.11
N PRO A 222 -3.83 13.24 1.00
CA PRO A 222 -3.39 12.77 2.32
C PRO A 222 -2.68 11.42 2.31
N GLY A 223 -2.77 10.63 1.23
CA GLY A 223 -2.39 9.23 1.24
C GLY A 223 -3.42 8.36 1.96
N ALA A 224 -3.21 7.05 1.95
CA ALA A 224 -4.13 6.06 2.54
C ALA A 224 -4.20 6.15 4.07
N ASP A 225 -3.13 6.57 4.74
CA ASP A 225 -3.04 6.67 6.20
C ASP A 225 -3.84 7.85 6.76
N GLY A 226 -4.14 8.83 5.95
CA GLY A 226 -4.92 9.99 6.38
C GLY A 226 -4.25 10.78 7.51
N GLY A 227 -5.06 11.47 8.32
CA GLY A 227 -4.58 12.17 9.52
C GLY A 227 -3.63 13.33 9.25
N VAL A 228 -3.59 13.86 8.03
CA VAL A 228 -2.64 14.87 7.59
C VAL A 228 -2.73 16.16 8.40
N THR A 229 -1.58 16.66 8.84
CA THR A 229 -1.45 17.92 9.57
C THR A 229 -0.27 18.72 9.06
N VAL A 230 -0.35 20.06 9.15
CA VAL A 230 0.81 20.93 8.91
C VAL A 230 1.75 20.85 10.11
N VAL A 231 3.01 20.52 9.84
CA VAL A 231 4.05 20.34 10.88
C VAL A 231 5.20 21.34 10.81
N GLY A 232 5.27 22.16 9.77
CA GLY A 232 6.30 23.18 9.62
C GLY A 232 5.92 24.24 8.62
N VAL A 233 6.34 25.48 8.89
CA VAL A 233 6.18 26.65 7.99
C VAL A 233 7.46 27.46 7.99
N ALA A 234 7.92 27.88 6.80
CA ALA A 234 9.05 28.80 6.68
C ALA A 234 8.81 29.83 5.57
N LYS A 235 9.39 31.00 5.70
CA LYS A 235 9.40 32.01 4.66
C LYS A 235 10.23 31.57 3.46
N GLY A 236 9.73 31.85 2.26
CA GLY A 236 10.36 31.54 0.98
C GLY A 236 10.19 30.09 0.55
N SER A 237 10.77 29.74 -0.59
CA SER A 237 10.83 28.37 -1.08
C SER A 237 12.08 27.67 -0.55
N THR A 238 11.91 26.74 0.36
CA THR A 238 13.03 26.03 1.00
C THR A 238 13.58 24.88 0.15
N GLY A 239 12.78 24.36 -0.80
CA GLY A 239 13.16 23.23 -1.65
C GLY A 239 13.27 21.88 -0.93
N ALA A 240 12.80 21.80 0.31
CA ALA A 240 12.78 20.57 1.13
C ALA A 240 11.70 20.63 2.19
N ALA A 241 11.26 19.48 2.68
CA ALA A 241 10.38 19.36 3.81
C ALA A 241 11.05 19.95 5.07
N LEU A 242 10.23 20.58 5.90
CA LEU A 242 10.63 21.19 7.16
C LEU A 242 10.28 20.20 8.27
N ASP A 243 11.21 19.39 8.69
CA ASP A 243 11.01 18.58 9.87
C ASP A 243 11.42 19.33 11.15
N ASP A 244 10.83 18.96 12.27
CA ASP A 244 11.06 19.59 13.56
C ASP A 244 12.49 19.39 14.07
N ALA A 245 13.10 18.25 13.71
CA ALA A 245 14.43 17.86 14.19
C ALA A 245 15.55 18.70 13.56
N THR A 246 15.37 19.16 12.30
CA THR A 246 16.41 19.85 11.54
C THR A 246 16.19 21.36 11.40
N SER A 247 14.94 21.84 11.45
CA SER A 247 14.61 23.23 11.13
C SER A 247 14.00 24.04 12.28
N GLY A 248 13.56 23.39 13.37
CA GLY A 248 12.76 24.06 14.41
C GLY A 248 11.42 24.60 13.88
N ALA A 249 10.99 24.12 12.72
CA ALA A 249 9.85 24.66 11.98
C ALA A 249 8.49 24.33 12.62
N ALA A 250 8.41 23.32 13.49
CA ALA A 250 7.19 23.07 14.27
C ALA A 250 6.87 24.27 15.19
N ALA A 251 7.86 25.00 15.67
CA ALA A 251 7.65 26.20 16.47
C ALA A 251 7.01 27.35 15.68
N THR A 252 6.90 27.26 14.35
CA THR A 252 6.29 28.28 13.49
C THR A 252 4.82 27.98 13.15
N VAL A 253 4.34 26.75 13.39
CA VAL A 253 2.94 26.39 13.16
C VAL A 253 2.04 27.07 14.20
N GLY A 254 1.00 27.75 13.75
CA GLY A 254 0.07 28.49 14.60
C GLY A 254 0.63 29.83 15.14
N VAL A 255 1.83 30.23 14.72
CA VAL A 255 2.48 31.50 15.11
C VAL A 255 2.57 32.43 13.91
N GLU A 256 2.50 33.75 14.14
CA GLU A 256 2.73 34.73 13.06
C GLU A 256 4.17 34.66 12.56
N LEU A 257 4.33 34.40 11.27
CA LEU A 257 5.61 34.41 10.55
C LEU A 257 5.67 35.63 9.62
N ALA A 258 6.73 36.43 9.74
CA ALA A 258 6.93 37.60 8.87
C ALA A 258 7.36 37.16 7.47
N GLY A 259 6.60 37.59 6.46
CA GLY A 259 6.98 37.58 5.05
C GLY A 259 7.80 38.81 4.67
N ASP A 260 7.85 39.14 3.38
CA ASP A 260 8.45 40.39 2.86
C ASP A 260 7.43 41.52 2.87
N HIS A 261 6.17 41.21 2.68
CA HIS A 261 5.10 42.18 2.48
C HIS A 261 3.96 42.08 3.51
N GLY A 262 3.96 41.04 4.32
CA GLY A 262 2.93 40.77 5.32
C GLY A 262 3.34 39.78 6.37
N LYS A 263 2.33 39.20 7.04
CA LYS A 263 2.49 38.17 8.06
C LYS A 263 1.54 37.04 7.80
N LEU A 264 2.04 35.84 7.79
CA LEU A 264 1.27 34.60 7.71
C LEU A 264 1.13 33.97 9.10
N LYS A 265 -0.05 33.47 9.41
CA LYS A 265 -0.28 32.50 10.48
C LYS A 265 -0.92 31.27 9.84
N LEU A 266 -0.24 30.12 9.84
CA LEU A 266 -0.73 28.84 9.34
C LEU A 266 -0.83 27.86 10.50
N ASN A 267 -2.00 27.29 10.69
CA ASN A 267 -2.32 26.36 11.79
C ASN A 267 -2.10 24.91 11.36
N ALA A 268 -2.02 23.99 12.32
CA ALA A 268 -1.83 22.56 12.08
C ALA A 268 -2.98 21.90 11.26
N ASP A 269 -4.17 22.46 11.33
CA ASP A 269 -5.34 22.00 10.55
C ASP A 269 -5.39 22.57 9.12
N GLY A 270 -4.32 23.24 8.68
CA GLY A 270 -4.19 23.83 7.35
C GLY A 270 -4.83 25.20 7.20
N THR A 271 -5.63 25.66 8.16
CA THR A 271 -6.23 26.99 8.10
C THR A 271 -5.15 28.07 8.23
N TYR A 272 -5.25 29.11 7.39
CA TYR A 272 -4.31 30.22 7.46
C TYR A 272 -4.98 31.57 7.46
N SER A 273 -4.22 32.59 7.89
CA SER A 273 -4.54 34.00 7.73
C SER A 273 -3.29 34.76 7.35
N TYR A 274 -3.37 35.58 6.31
CA TYR A 274 -2.29 36.47 5.90
C TYR A 274 -2.74 37.93 5.98
N THR A 275 -1.98 38.74 6.69
CA THR A 275 -2.25 40.19 6.84
C THR A 275 -1.12 41.00 6.20
N ARG A 276 -1.45 41.78 5.20
CA ARG A 276 -0.50 42.66 4.52
C ARG A 276 -0.03 43.77 5.45
N THR A 277 1.28 44.07 5.42
CA THR A 277 1.85 45.19 6.14
C THR A 277 1.47 46.51 5.46
N PRO A 278 0.86 47.45 6.20
CA PRO A 278 0.51 48.77 5.63
C PRO A 278 1.70 49.46 4.99
N GLY A 279 1.56 49.91 3.74
CA GLY A 279 2.62 50.59 2.99
C GLY A 279 3.63 49.66 2.30
N SER A 280 3.48 48.33 2.38
CA SER A 280 4.27 47.40 1.58
C SER A 280 4.02 47.57 0.08
N ALA A 281 5.00 47.24 -0.75
CA ALA A 281 4.88 47.29 -2.21
C ALA A 281 3.73 46.37 -2.70
N GLY A 282 3.01 46.81 -3.72
CA GLY A 282 2.02 45.95 -4.43
C GLY A 282 2.63 45.33 -5.67
N GLY A 283 1.98 44.28 -6.19
CA GLY A 283 2.40 43.55 -7.39
C GLY A 283 3.66 42.71 -7.17
N VAL A 284 3.84 42.19 -5.97
CA VAL A 284 4.95 41.34 -5.51
C VAL A 284 4.38 40.26 -4.60
N ASP A 285 5.00 39.09 -4.59
CA ASP A 285 4.52 37.93 -3.90
C ASP A 285 5.26 37.72 -2.57
N ASP A 286 4.54 37.26 -1.56
CA ASP A 286 5.09 36.57 -0.39
C ASP A 286 4.94 35.06 -0.59
N VAL A 287 6.04 34.33 -0.48
CA VAL A 287 6.08 32.87 -0.61
C VAL A 287 6.43 32.25 0.73
N PHE A 288 5.69 31.20 1.09
CA PHE A 288 5.94 30.41 2.29
C PHE A 288 5.97 28.94 1.92
N THR A 289 6.95 28.19 2.42
CA THR A 289 6.94 26.72 2.35
C THR A 289 6.20 26.16 3.56
N TYR A 290 5.31 25.23 3.34
CA TYR A 290 4.72 24.44 4.41
C TYR A 290 5.00 22.95 4.22
N THR A 291 5.01 22.21 5.31
CA THR A 291 5.19 20.74 5.31
C THR A 291 4.01 20.09 5.98
N ILE A 292 3.48 19.06 5.34
CA ILE A 292 2.45 18.20 5.87
C ILE A 292 3.05 16.86 6.30
N LYS A 293 2.38 16.23 7.26
CA LYS A 293 2.72 14.93 7.79
C LYS A 293 1.45 14.11 7.97
N ASP A 294 1.46 12.85 7.53
CA ASP A 294 0.37 11.88 7.72
C ASP A 294 0.43 11.16 9.08
N ALA A 295 -0.40 10.12 9.24
CA ALA A 295 -0.56 9.45 10.53
C ALA A 295 0.63 8.59 10.91
N ASP A 296 1.35 8.00 9.97
CA ASP A 296 2.54 7.18 10.21
C ASP A 296 3.85 7.99 10.17
N GLY A 297 3.80 9.26 9.79
CA GLY A 297 4.87 10.21 9.96
C GLY A 297 5.59 10.63 8.70
N ASP A 298 5.09 10.29 7.52
CA ASP A 298 5.67 10.66 6.25
C ASP A 298 5.42 12.12 5.89
N LEU A 299 6.38 12.71 5.21
CA LEU A 299 6.42 14.15 4.98
C LEU A 299 6.29 14.49 3.50
N SER A 300 5.50 15.53 3.22
CA SER A 300 5.48 16.20 1.93
C SER A 300 5.49 17.72 2.13
N TYR A 301 5.91 18.49 1.13
CA TYR A 301 5.94 19.95 1.24
C TYR A 301 5.51 20.63 -0.05
N ALA A 302 4.94 21.81 0.12
CA ALA A 302 4.58 22.69 -0.99
C ALA A 302 4.74 24.16 -0.58
N THR A 303 4.32 25.09 -1.44
CA THR A 303 4.36 26.52 -1.18
C THR A 303 2.96 27.12 -1.19
N LEU A 304 2.73 28.03 -0.25
CA LEU A 304 1.63 29.00 -0.32
C LEU A 304 2.21 30.32 -0.82
N THR A 305 1.66 30.85 -1.92
CA THR A 305 2.06 32.12 -2.54
C THR A 305 0.93 33.14 -2.39
N ILE A 306 1.21 34.27 -1.76
CA ILE A 306 0.26 35.39 -1.59
C ILE A 306 0.69 36.54 -2.51
N SER A 307 -0.17 36.92 -3.47
CA SER A 307 0.09 37.96 -4.47
C SER A 307 -0.60 39.31 -4.19
#